data_a3b84d84ca046a83635846b1b6738aff
#
_entry.id   a3b84d84ca046a83635846b1b6738aff
#
_cell.length_a   1.000
_cell.length_b   1.000
_cell.length_c   1.000
_cell.angle_alpha   90.00
_cell.angle_beta   90.00
_cell.angle_gamma   90.00
#
_symmetry.space_group_name_H-M   'P 1'
#
loop_
_entity.id
_entity.type
_entity.pdbx_description
1 polymer ?
#
loop_
_entity_poly.entity_id
_entity_poly.type
_entity_poly.pdbx_seq_one_letter_code
_entity_poly.pdbx_strand_id
1 'polypeptide(L)'
;MKNYLATILLLFPLMIQAQYKSQVWCPDNGDGTYTNPVINADYSDPDVCVGASGEDFYLTASSFNCIPGLPILHSKDLVNWEIVNYAVKALPPLERYNQPQHGNGVWAPSIRYNQFNSTYYIYWGDPDLGVFVTTAKDPEGEWTTPECIIPGKGMIDTTPLWDEDGKCYLVNGWANSRCQFNSVLTVREMSADGMKQIGDPVIVFDGNGTEDRTAEGPKFYKRDGWYWIMCPAGGVPVGHQLAMRSKSPYGPYESKRVLAIGKTDVNGPHQGGWVHLKSGEDWFLHFQDKEAYGRVVWLEPVTWKDNWPVMGEKATRSPEGGNYCGQPVMKHKKPNVGKTYPIQNPVESDEFNTTVLGKQWQWHANYQQTFGMPSPYGYMRVFCHKQSADFKNMWEAGNLLLQKTPADNFTATTKLRLSAKEENQYGGLIVMGMDYQALVLKRVGDEFQLQQITCKDADKGKPEEVKVLATLKATQKDLVTYQPAYHCDAYLQLHVSYIGGKSRRGD
;
A
#
# COMPACT_ATOMS: atom_id res chain seq x y z
N MET A 1 46.41 26.98 -40.83
CA MET A 1 45.75 26.94 -39.52
C MET A 1 44.77 25.79 -39.53
N LYS A 2 45.07 24.69 -38.81
CA LYS A 2 44.22 23.50 -38.73
C LYS A 2 43.33 23.62 -37.47
N ASN A 3 42.03 23.75 -37.66
CA ASN A 3 41.07 23.77 -36.57
C ASN A 3 40.82 22.32 -36.08
N TYR A 4 41.23 22.02 -34.87
CA TYR A 4 40.85 20.79 -34.18
C TYR A 4 39.52 21.04 -33.45
N LEU A 5 38.46 20.41 -33.92
CA LEU A 5 37.20 20.31 -33.19
C LEU A 5 37.33 19.20 -32.14
N ALA A 6 37.41 19.56 -30.86
CA ALA A 6 37.39 18.60 -29.77
C ALA A 6 35.92 18.28 -29.44
N THR A 7 35.48 17.10 -29.81
CA THR A 7 34.16 16.58 -29.40
C THR A 7 34.26 16.09 -27.96
N ILE A 8 33.68 16.84 -27.04
CA ILE A 8 33.52 16.41 -25.63
C ILE A 8 32.37 15.43 -25.57
N LEU A 9 32.67 14.13 -25.41
CA LEU A 9 31.68 13.09 -25.12
C LEU A 9 31.33 13.21 -23.62
N LEU A 10 30.17 13.77 -23.31
CA LEU A 10 29.59 13.73 -21.98
C LEU A 10 29.08 12.32 -21.73
N LEU A 11 29.87 11.50 -21.06
CA LEU A 11 29.45 10.25 -20.46
C LEU A 11 28.58 10.58 -19.23
N PHE A 12 27.25 10.59 -19.41
CA PHE A 12 26.37 10.48 -18.28
C PHE A 12 26.55 9.08 -17.67
N PRO A 13 26.91 8.96 -16.39
CA PRO A 13 26.87 7.67 -15.74
C PRO A 13 25.40 7.21 -15.72
N LEU A 14 25.07 6.18 -16.48
CA LEU A 14 23.88 5.39 -16.24
C LEU A 14 24.04 4.86 -14.82
N MET A 15 23.34 5.46 -13.85
CA MET A 15 23.17 4.86 -12.55
C MET A 15 22.32 3.61 -12.77
N ILE A 16 22.99 2.48 -12.96
CA ILE A 16 22.36 1.17 -12.85
C ILE A 16 21.98 1.07 -11.37
N GLN A 17 20.71 1.28 -11.07
CA GLN A 17 20.20 1.07 -9.74
C GLN A 17 20.48 -0.39 -9.39
N ALA A 18 21.27 -0.62 -8.35
CA ALA A 18 21.65 -1.97 -7.95
C ALA A 18 20.38 -2.75 -7.61
N GLN A 19 20.22 -3.91 -8.24
CA GLN A 19 19.11 -4.81 -7.95
C GLN A 19 19.14 -5.20 -6.49
N TYR A 20 18.01 -5.04 -5.81
CA TYR A 20 17.88 -5.41 -4.42
C TYR A 20 17.18 -6.76 -4.29
N LYS A 21 17.85 -7.70 -3.64
CA LYS A 21 17.28 -9.00 -3.26
C LYS A 21 17.14 -9.06 -1.75
N SER A 22 15.91 -9.21 -1.28
CA SER A 22 15.61 -9.37 0.14
C SER A 22 16.28 -10.62 0.73
N GLN A 23 16.75 -10.49 1.97
CA GLN A 23 17.31 -11.59 2.75
C GLN A 23 16.26 -12.32 3.62
N VAL A 24 15.06 -11.73 3.73
CA VAL A 24 14.00 -12.24 4.61
C VAL A 24 12.80 -12.79 3.83
N TRP A 25 12.50 -12.21 2.66
CA TRP A 25 11.47 -12.72 1.77
C TRP A 25 11.76 -12.42 0.30
N CYS A 26 11.84 -13.46 -0.52
CA CYS A 26 12.04 -13.35 -1.96
C CYS A 26 11.07 -14.31 -2.67
N PRO A 27 10.05 -13.81 -3.40
CA PRO A 27 9.06 -14.67 -4.06
C PRO A 27 9.61 -15.39 -5.28
N ASP A 28 10.58 -14.82 -5.99
CA ASP A 28 11.19 -15.42 -7.18
C ASP A 28 12.18 -16.52 -6.77
N ASN A 29 11.87 -17.77 -7.15
CA ASN A 29 12.71 -18.92 -6.80
C ASN A 29 13.97 -19.05 -7.66
N GLY A 30 14.13 -18.25 -8.72
CA GLY A 30 15.27 -18.30 -9.64
C GLY A 30 15.23 -19.47 -10.64
N ASP A 31 14.22 -20.33 -10.58
CA ASP A 31 14.02 -21.52 -11.40
C ASP A 31 12.88 -21.39 -12.43
N GLY A 32 12.37 -20.17 -12.64
CA GLY A 32 11.20 -19.89 -13.48
C GLY A 32 9.87 -20.08 -12.76
N THR A 33 9.90 -20.28 -11.44
CA THR A 33 8.72 -20.34 -10.58
C THR A 33 8.74 -19.22 -9.54
N TYR A 34 7.57 -18.94 -8.94
CA TYR A 34 7.44 -18.07 -7.80
C TYR A 34 6.69 -18.74 -6.66
N THR A 35 6.85 -18.21 -5.45
CA THR A 35 6.14 -18.62 -4.24
C THR A 35 5.35 -17.40 -3.72
N ASN A 36 4.06 -17.58 -3.46
CA ASN A 36 3.22 -16.55 -2.86
C ASN A 36 3.46 -16.39 -1.34
N PRO A 37 3.25 -15.19 -0.79
CA PRO A 37 2.83 -13.95 -1.46
C PRO A 37 3.94 -13.33 -2.32
N VAL A 38 3.60 -12.71 -3.45
CA VAL A 38 4.59 -12.00 -4.29
C VAL A 38 5.09 -10.72 -3.65
N ILE A 39 4.33 -10.13 -2.71
CA ILE A 39 4.79 -9.07 -1.82
C ILE A 39 4.36 -9.43 -0.41
N ASN A 40 5.32 -9.78 0.45
CA ASN A 40 5.06 -10.17 1.85
C ASN A 40 5.19 -8.96 2.79
N ALA A 41 4.50 -7.90 2.46
CA ALA A 41 4.40 -6.66 3.23
C ALA A 41 2.98 -6.09 3.08
N ASP A 42 2.59 -5.18 3.98
CA ASP A 42 1.25 -4.58 3.97
C ASP A 42 1.04 -3.63 2.79
N TYR A 43 0.51 -4.18 1.68
CA TYR A 43 0.00 -3.42 0.54
C TYR A 43 -1.49 -3.72 0.38
N SER A 44 -2.27 -3.16 1.30
CA SER A 44 -3.72 -3.35 1.39
C SER A 44 -4.43 -2.91 0.12
N ASP A 45 -5.42 -3.70 -0.31
CA ASP A 45 -6.32 -3.37 -1.42
C ASP A 45 -5.57 -3.05 -2.73
N PRO A 46 -4.65 -3.93 -3.18
CA PRO A 46 -3.81 -3.64 -4.32
C PRO A 46 -4.63 -3.52 -5.62
N ASP A 47 -4.23 -2.62 -6.49
CA ASP A 47 -4.68 -2.58 -7.87
C ASP A 47 -3.49 -2.44 -8.80
N VAL A 48 -3.59 -3.01 -9.99
CA VAL A 48 -2.52 -3.07 -10.97
C VAL A 48 -3.01 -2.69 -12.35
N CYS A 49 -2.19 -1.98 -13.11
CA CYS A 49 -2.43 -1.74 -14.53
C CYS A 49 -1.23 -2.12 -15.38
N VAL A 50 -1.51 -2.41 -16.65
CA VAL A 50 -0.50 -2.52 -17.68
C VAL A 50 -0.10 -1.11 -18.10
N GLY A 51 1.21 -0.83 -18.15
CA GLY A 51 1.74 0.44 -18.59
C GLY A 51 1.54 0.68 -20.08
N ALA A 52 1.77 1.92 -20.52
CA ALA A 52 1.59 2.35 -21.92
C ALA A 52 2.39 1.50 -22.93
N SER A 53 3.55 0.98 -22.55
CA SER A 53 4.39 0.09 -23.36
C SER A 53 3.76 -1.30 -23.55
N GLY A 54 2.87 -1.73 -22.65
CA GLY A 54 2.37 -3.09 -22.52
C GLY A 54 3.40 -4.09 -21.99
N GLU A 55 4.55 -3.63 -21.46
CA GLU A 55 5.64 -4.45 -20.92
C GLU A 55 5.95 -4.11 -19.45
N ASP A 56 5.34 -3.06 -18.94
CA ASP A 56 5.48 -2.57 -17.59
C ASP A 56 4.16 -2.80 -16.82
N PHE A 57 4.29 -3.10 -15.54
CA PHE A 57 3.16 -3.25 -14.64
C PHE A 57 3.34 -2.29 -13.48
N TYR A 58 2.32 -1.50 -13.18
CA TYR A 58 2.32 -0.57 -12.07
C TYR A 58 1.23 -0.94 -11.08
N LEU A 59 1.60 -1.07 -9.82
CA LEU A 59 0.71 -1.39 -8.71
C LEU A 59 0.65 -0.22 -7.74
N THR A 60 -0.55 0.05 -7.22
CA THR A 60 -0.77 0.94 -6.08
C THR A 60 -1.60 0.24 -5.02
N ALA A 61 -1.61 0.79 -3.80
CA ALA A 61 -2.31 0.21 -2.66
C ALA A 61 -2.78 1.29 -1.68
N SER A 62 -3.68 0.93 -0.79
CA SER A 62 -4.11 1.79 0.32
C SER A 62 -2.91 2.27 1.13
N SER A 63 -2.86 3.55 1.42
CA SER A 63 -1.83 4.15 2.27
C SER A 63 -2.42 4.85 3.49
N PHE A 64 -3.74 4.87 3.58
CA PHE A 64 -4.47 5.53 4.67
C PHE A 64 -3.97 6.96 4.86
N ASN A 65 -3.49 7.32 6.05
CA ASN A 65 -2.93 8.64 6.33
C ASN A 65 -1.40 8.73 6.17
N CYS A 66 -0.71 7.64 5.88
CA CYS A 66 0.76 7.63 5.77
C CYS A 66 1.26 8.41 4.56
N ILE A 67 2.30 9.22 4.74
CA ILE A 67 2.85 10.10 3.73
C ILE A 67 4.37 9.89 3.54
N PRO A 68 4.86 9.83 2.27
CA PRO A 68 4.12 9.96 1.00
C PRO A 68 3.11 8.83 0.83
N GLY A 69 1.94 9.15 0.25
CA GLY A 69 0.82 8.22 0.06
C GLY A 69 0.72 7.70 -1.36
N LEU A 70 -0.12 6.67 -1.57
CA LEU A 70 -0.30 5.98 -2.85
C LEU A 70 1.04 5.49 -3.41
N PRO A 71 1.63 4.42 -2.82
CA PRO A 71 2.86 3.84 -3.34
C PRO A 71 2.67 3.39 -4.79
N ILE A 72 3.66 3.65 -5.63
CA ILE A 72 3.75 3.14 -6.99
C ILE A 72 4.85 2.10 -7.01
N LEU A 73 4.45 0.84 -7.18
CA LEU A 73 5.38 -0.26 -7.40
C LEU A 73 5.42 -0.59 -8.88
N HIS A 74 6.60 -0.93 -9.38
CA HIS A 74 6.85 -1.31 -10.74
C HIS A 74 7.33 -2.74 -10.82
N SER A 75 6.90 -3.46 -11.85
CA SER A 75 7.36 -4.80 -12.20
C SER A 75 7.36 -4.99 -13.71
N LYS A 76 8.24 -5.88 -14.18
CA LYS A 76 8.28 -6.36 -15.57
C LYS A 76 7.66 -7.76 -15.72
N ASP A 77 7.35 -8.45 -14.62
CA ASP A 77 6.94 -9.86 -14.65
C ASP A 77 5.89 -10.23 -13.58
N LEU A 78 5.32 -9.25 -12.87
CA LEU A 78 4.33 -9.39 -11.80
C LEU A 78 4.84 -10.12 -10.53
N VAL A 79 6.11 -10.55 -10.51
CA VAL A 79 6.72 -11.27 -9.38
C VAL A 79 7.80 -10.43 -8.71
N ASN A 80 8.63 -9.76 -9.50
CA ASN A 80 9.72 -8.91 -9.05
C ASN A 80 9.26 -7.46 -9.00
N TRP A 81 9.11 -6.90 -7.80
CA TRP A 81 8.55 -5.57 -7.57
C TRP A 81 9.56 -4.63 -6.90
N GLU A 82 9.51 -3.37 -7.27
CA GLU A 82 10.25 -2.29 -6.60
C GLU A 82 9.35 -1.07 -6.40
N ILE A 83 9.61 -0.28 -5.35
CA ILE A 83 8.91 0.98 -5.13
C ILE A 83 9.61 2.05 -5.98
N VAL A 84 8.92 2.56 -7.00
CA VAL A 84 9.49 3.55 -7.92
C VAL A 84 9.06 4.97 -7.59
N ASN A 85 7.88 5.15 -6.97
CA ASN A 85 7.35 6.48 -6.65
C ASN A 85 6.23 6.43 -5.61
N TYR A 86 5.71 7.62 -5.28
CA TYR A 86 4.46 7.85 -4.55
C TYR A 86 3.67 8.96 -5.24
N ALA A 87 2.36 8.75 -5.43
CA ALA A 87 1.53 9.70 -6.14
C ALA A 87 1.07 10.88 -5.27
N VAL A 88 1.11 10.76 -3.94
CA VAL A 88 0.62 11.79 -3.01
C VAL A 88 1.73 12.25 -2.07
N LYS A 89 2.13 13.51 -2.18
CA LYS A 89 3.13 14.14 -1.29
C LYS A 89 2.52 14.67 0.01
N ALA A 90 1.25 15.04 -0.02
CA ALA A 90 0.47 15.48 1.15
C ALA A 90 -1.02 15.22 0.90
N LEU A 91 -1.75 14.75 1.90
CA LEU A 91 -3.19 14.53 1.83
C LEU A 91 -3.96 15.84 2.14
N PRO A 92 -4.92 16.21 1.31
CA PRO A 92 -5.88 17.24 1.62
C PRO A 92 -7.10 16.70 2.42
N PRO A 93 -7.73 17.53 3.28
CA PRO A 93 -7.31 18.86 3.69
C PRO A 93 -6.15 18.80 4.69
N LEU A 94 -5.21 19.75 4.58
CA LEU A 94 -3.96 19.72 5.36
C LEU A 94 -4.20 19.78 6.86
N GLU A 95 -5.18 20.58 7.31
CA GLU A 95 -5.53 20.73 8.73
C GLU A 95 -5.94 19.41 9.37
N ARG A 96 -6.55 18.49 8.62
CA ARG A 96 -6.92 17.16 9.08
C ARG A 96 -5.72 16.24 9.10
N TYR A 97 -4.98 16.13 7.99
CA TYR A 97 -3.94 15.14 7.80
C TYR A 97 -2.55 15.58 8.27
N ASN A 98 -2.40 16.79 8.79
CA ASN A 98 -1.22 17.20 9.55
C ASN A 98 -1.13 16.54 10.94
N GLN A 99 -2.18 15.81 11.32
CA GLN A 99 -2.25 14.96 12.51
C GLN A 99 -2.50 13.51 12.08
N PRO A 100 -2.09 12.50 12.86
CA PRO A 100 -2.41 11.11 12.58
C PRO A 100 -3.92 10.88 12.48
N GLN A 101 -4.35 10.28 11.39
CA GLN A 101 -5.75 9.89 11.14
C GLN A 101 -5.90 8.37 11.02
N HIS A 102 -4.80 7.65 11.17
CA HIS A 102 -4.71 6.19 11.18
C HIS A 102 -5.36 5.54 9.96
N GLY A 103 -6.45 4.78 10.17
CA GLY A 103 -7.18 4.11 9.11
C GLY A 103 -8.03 5.00 8.19
N ASN A 104 -8.01 6.35 8.35
CA ASN A 104 -8.68 7.26 7.43
C ASN A 104 -7.76 7.70 6.29
N GLY A 105 -8.29 8.35 5.27
CA GLY A 105 -7.54 8.87 4.12
C GLY A 105 -7.69 8.01 2.88
N VAL A 106 -6.60 7.46 2.37
CA VAL A 106 -6.59 6.71 1.12
C VAL A 106 -7.07 5.27 1.31
N TRP A 107 -8.26 4.97 0.82
CA TRP A 107 -8.83 3.63 0.81
C TRP A 107 -8.89 3.06 -0.61
N ALA A 108 -8.47 1.82 -0.76
CA ALA A 108 -8.62 0.96 -1.93
C ALA A 108 -8.54 1.69 -3.29
N PRO A 109 -7.37 2.21 -3.64
CA PRO A 109 -7.19 2.95 -4.88
C PRO A 109 -7.33 2.06 -6.11
N SER A 110 -7.56 2.70 -7.26
CA SER A 110 -7.40 2.07 -8.56
C SER A 110 -6.43 2.87 -9.43
N ILE A 111 -5.54 2.17 -10.13
CA ILE A 111 -4.62 2.75 -11.11
C ILE A 111 -5.05 2.33 -12.52
N ARG A 112 -5.17 3.30 -13.43
CA ARG A 112 -5.55 3.06 -14.84
C ARG A 112 -4.77 3.94 -15.79
N TYR A 113 -4.45 3.39 -16.95
CA TYR A 113 -3.92 4.16 -18.06
C TYR A 113 -5.05 4.49 -19.05
N ASN A 114 -5.28 5.76 -19.28
CA ASN A 114 -6.20 6.23 -20.30
C ASN A 114 -5.45 6.43 -21.62
N GLN A 115 -5.69 5.53 -22.56
CA GLN A 115 -5.03 5.54 -23.88
C GLN A 115 -5.43 6.73 -24.77
N PHE A 116 -6.62 7.32 -24.55
CA PHE A 116 -7.13 8.44 -25.36
C PHE A 116 -6.38 9.74 -25.12
N ASN A 117 -5.84 9.92 -23.93
CA ASN A 117 -5.07 11.12 -23.56
C ASN A 117 -3.66 10.82 -23.03
N SER A 118 -3.24 9.54 -23.11
CA SER A 118 -1.91 9.08 -22.64
C SER A 118 -1.60 9.53 -21.21
N THR A 119 -2.52 9.26 -20.29
CA THR A 119 -2.39 9.70 -18.89
C THR A 119 -2.74 8.56 -17.95
N TYR A 120 -1.96 8.41 -16.89
CA TYR A 120 -2.27 7.54 -15.77
C TYR A 120 -3.13 8.28 -14.77
N TYR A 121 -4.10 7.58 -14.21
CA TYR A 121 -5.04 8.05 -13.21
C TYR A 121 -4.99 7.14 -12.00
N ILE A 122 -4.99 7.71 -10.81
CA ILE A 122 -5.30 6.99 -9.59
C ILE A 122 -6.51 7.63 -8.96
N TYR A 123 -7.56 6.82 -8.77
CA TYR A 123 -8.75 7.18 -8.02
C TYR A 123 -8.74 6.47 -6.68
N TRP A 124 -9.24 7.13 -5.66
CA TRP A 124 -9.52 6.49 -4.38
C TRP A 124 -10.72 7.12 -3.68
N GLY A 125 -11.32 6.37 -2.75
CA GLY A 125 -12.30 6.89 -1.82
C GLY A 125 -11.61 7.35 -0.53
N ASP A 126 -11.78 8.60 -0.16
CA ASP A 126 -11.70 9.00 1.24
C ASP A 126 -13.11 8.79 1.82
N PRO A 127 -13.30 7.86 2.78
CA PRO A 127 -14.64 7.46 3.20
C PRO A 127 -15.44 8.60 3.85
N ASP A 128 -14.76 9.63 4.33
CA ASP A 128 -15.39 10.79 4.98
C ASP A 128 -15.59 11.99 4.05
N LEU A 129 -14.80 12.10 2.98
CA LEU A 129 -14.72 13.27 2.13
C LEU A 129 -15.29 13.04 0.73
N GLY A 130 -15.03 11.85 0.12
CA GLY A 130 -15.51 11.54 -1.22
C GLY A 130 -14.46 10.91 -2.12
N VAL A 131 -14.67 11.01 -3.44
CA VAL A 131 -13.80 10.45 -4.46
C VAL A 131 -12.74 11.46 -4.86
N PHE A 132 -11.49 11.05 -4.70
CA PHE A 132 -10.30 11.81 -5.10
C PHE A 132 -9.65 11.21 -6.33
N VAL A 133 -8.94 12.04 -7.08
CA VAL A 133 -8.13 11.65 -8.24
C VAL A 133 -6.81 12.41 -8.25
N THR A 134 -5.79 11.74 -8.75
CA THR A 134 -4.52 12.34 -9.16
C THR A 134 -4.06 11.72 -10.47
N THR A 135 -3.29 12.45 -11.27
CA THR A 135 -2.89 12.03 -12.63
C THR A 135 -1.41 12.26 -12.88
N ALA A 136 -0.84 11.45 -13.79
CA ALA A 136 0.53 11.62 -14.26
C ALA A 136 0.66 11.17 -15.73
N LYS A 137 1.65 11.71 -16.44
CA LYS A 137 2.04 11.22 -17.78
C LYS A 137 2.97 10.02 -17.69
N ASP A 138 3.70 9.91 -16.58
CA ASP A 138 4.62 8.85 -16.24
C ASP A 138 4.41 8.47 -14.77
N PRO A 139 4.13 7.20 -14.45
CA PRO A 139 3.95 6.78 -13.05
C PRO A 139 5.17 7.04 -12.16
N GLU A 140 6.37 7.04 -12.73
CA GLU A 140 7.62 7.32 -12.03
C GLU A 140 7.91 8.83 -11.90
N GLY A 141 7.16 9.67 -12.64
CA GLY A 141 7.28 11.12 -12.68
C GLY A 141 6.42 11.85 -11.66
N GLU A 142 6.14 13.11 -11.96
CA GLU A 142 5.32 13.99 -11.11
C GLU A 142 3.82 13.69 -11.28
N TRP A 143 3.14 13.52 -10.16
CA TRP A 143 1.68 13.41 -10.07
C TRP A 143 1.06 14.76 -9.70
N THR A 144 -0.14 15.02 -10.22
CA THR A 144 -0.91 16.24 -9.88
C THR A 144 -1.29 16.25 -8.41
N THR A 145 -1.53 17.46 -7.89
CA THR A 145 -2.16 17.58 -6.56
C THR A 145 -3.52 16.87 -6.54
N PRO A 146 -3.81 16.05 -5.51
CA PRO A 146 -5.11 15.39 -5.40
C PRO A 146 -6.29 16.33 -5.46
N GLU A 147 -7.32 15.97 -6.23
CA GLU A 147 -8.56 16.71 -6.36
C GLU A 147 -9.75 15.85 -5.93
N CYS A 148 -10.62 16.39 -5.07
CA CYS A 148 -11.90 15.76 -4.73
C CYS A 148 -12.93 16.06 -5.83
N ILE A 149 -13.17 15.08 -6.70
CA ILE A 149 -14.05 15.24 -7.88
C ILE A 149 -15.52 14.90 -7.60
N ILE A 150 -15.80 14.09 -6.58
CA ILE A 150 -17.14 13.73 -6.16
C ILE A 150 -17.18 13.81 -4.62
N PRO A 151 -17.60 14.95 -4.04
CA PRO A 151 -17.70 15.07 -2.60
C PRO A 151 -18.87 14.23 -2.06
N GLY A 152 -18.68 13.66 -0.87
CA GLY A 152 -19.72 12.89 -0.18
C GLY A 152 -19.14 11.76 0.67
N LYS A 153 -19.88 11.31 1.68
CA LYS A 153 -19.46 10.24 2.59
C LYS A 153 -19.82 8.86 2.05
N GLY A 154 -18.98 7.89 2.36
CA GLY A 154 -19.25 6.47 2.16
C GLY A 154 -18.90 5.92 0.79
N MET A 155 -18.55 6.74 -0.20
CA MET A 155 -18.04 6.26 -1.49
C MET A 155 -16.62 5.73 -1.33
N ILE A 156 -16.42 4.45 -1.64
CA ILE A 156 -15.15 3.75 -1.51
C ILE A 156 -14.83 2.94 -2.77
N ASP A 157 -13.60 2.50 -2.92
CA ASP A 157 -13.16 1.49 -3.87
C ASP A 157 -13.46 1.86 -5.33
N THR A 158 -13.19 3.10 -5.70
CA THR A 158 -13.59 3.66 -6.99
C THR A 158 -12.67 3.22 -8.12
N THR A 159 -13.26 2.77 -9.23
CA THR A 159 -12.49 2.36 -10.43
C THR A 159 -13.12 2.93 -11.70
N PRO A 160 -12.35 3.72 -12.49
CA PRO A 160 -12.79 4.20 -13.78
C PRO A 160 -12.60 3.13 -14.88
N LEU A 161 -13.43 3.21 -15.91
CA LEU A 161 -13.28 2.50 -17.17
C LEU A 161 -13.50 3.48 -18.33
N TRP A 162 -12.51 3.64 -19.19
CA TRP A 162 -12.66 4.29 -20.47
C TRP A 162 -13.05 3.23 -21.51
N ASP A 163 -14.22 3.41 -22.10
CA ASP A 163 -14.74 2.52 -23.14
C ASP A 163 -14.12 2.82 -24.50
N GLU A 164 -14.31 1.92 -25.45
CA GLU A 164 -13.77 2.02 -26.82
C GLU A 164 -14.28 3.25 -27.57
N ASP A 165 -15.47 3.78 -27.22
CA ASP A 165 -16.05 5.00 -27.76
C ASP A 165 -15.56 6.30 -27.07
N GLY A 166 -14.62 6.16 -26.10
CA GLY A 166 -14.05 7.28 -25.34
C GLY A 166 -14.91 7.75 -24.16
N LYS A 167 -16.05 7.13 -23.90
CA LYS A 167 -16.83 7.40 -22.69
C LYS A 167 -16.12 6.85 -21.45
N CYS A 168 -16.32 7.53 -20.34
CA CYS A 168 -15.79 7.10 -19.06
C CYS A 168 -16.93 6.73 -18.09
N TYR A 169 -16.77 5.60 -17.45
CA TYR A 169 -17.68 5.12 -16.41
C TYR A 169 -16.90 4.90 -15.10
N LEU A 170 -17.52 5.19 -13.96
CA LEU A 170 -16.93 4.99 -12.63
C LEU A 170 -17.80 4.03 -11.84
N VAL A 171 -17.22 2.91 -11.39
CA VAL A 171 -17.85 2.00 -10.43
C VAL A 171 -17.34 2.32 -9.02
N ASN A 172 -18.19 2.20 -8.00
CA ASN A 172 -17.77 2.27 -6.60
C ASN A 172 -18.60 1.38 -5.67
N GLY A 173 -18.01 1.04 -4.52
CA GLY A 173 -18.68 0.46 -3.36
C GLY A 173 -19.08 1.52 -2.32
N TRP A 174 -19.67 1.06 -1.22
CA TRP A 174 -20.20 1.91 -0.14
C TRP A 174 -19.80 1.39 1.24
N ALA A 175 -19.33 2.28 2.10
CA ALA A 175 -18.86 1.97 3.45
C ALA A 175 -19.99 2.11 4.48
N ASN A 176 -20.47 0.99 5.04
CA ASN A 176 -21.51 0.97 6.06
C ASN A 176 -21.19 1.89 7.25
N SER A 177 -19.95 1.94 7.66
CA SER A 177 -19.47 2.78 8.77
C SER A 177 -19.64 4.29 8.53
N ARG A 178 -19.95 4.72 7.31
CA ARG A 178 -20.08 6.14 6.92
C ARG A 178 -21.46 6.50 6.39
N CYS A 179 -22.11 5.59 5.65
CA CYS A 179 -23.41 5.83 5.01
C CYS A 179 -24.52 4.88 5.46
N GLN A 180 -24.25 3.97 6.43
CA GLN A 180 -25.20 3.04 7.04
C GLN A 180 -25.73 1.94 6.09
N PHE A 181 -25.10 1.74 4.95
CA PHE A 181 -25.31 0.61 4.05
C PHE A 181 -24.00 0.19 3.37
N ASN A 182 -23.96 -1.05 2.91
CA ASN A 182 -22.87 -1.63 2.12
C ASN A 182 -23.41 -2.71 1.19
N SER A 183 -22.52 -3.51 0.61
CA SER A 183 -22.85 -4.62 -0.29
C SER A 183 -23.51 -4.18 -1.60
N VAL A 184 -23.49 -2.89 -1.91
CA VAL A 184 -24.10 -2.28 -3.08
C VAL A 184 -23.00 -1.69 -3.96
N LEU A 185 -23.06 -1.98 -5.26
CA LEU A 185 -22.18 -1.35 -6.25
C LEU A 185 -23.00 -0.41 -7.14
N THR A 186 -22.43 0.76 -7.39
CA THR A 186 -23.03 1.76 -8.27
C THR A 186 -22.09 2.10 -9.42
N VAL A 187 -22.66 2.33 -10.62
CA VAL A 187 -21.96 2.83 -11.78
C VAL A 187 -22.55 4.18 -12.19
N ARG A 188 -21.70 5.10 -12.62
CA ARG A 188 -22.09 6.41 -13.15
C ARG A 188 -21.24 6.80 -14.34
N GLU A 189 -21.79 7.62 -15.23
CA GLU A 189 -21.04 8.21 -16.35
C GLU A 189 -20.23 9.40 -15.85
N MET A 190 -19.01 9.47 -16.32
CA MET A 190 -18.07 10.56 -16.09
C MET A 190 -17.80 11.32 -17.38
N SER A 191 -17.27 12.52 -17.30
CA SER A 191 -16.70 13.23 -18.46
C SER A 191 -15.60 12.37 -19.13
N ALA A 192 -15.36 12.57 -20.39
CA ALA A 192 -14.39 11.77 -21.16
C ALA A 192 -12.97 11.79 -20.59
N ASP A 193 -12.60 12.89 -19.89
CA ASP A 193 -11.35 12.99 -19.13
C ASP A 193 -11.39 12.31 -17.74
N GLY A 194 -12.58 11.82 -17.33
CA GLY A 194 -12.76 11.16 -16.04
C GLY A 194 -12.88 12.11 -14.84
N MET A 195 -12.79 13.43 -15.02
CA MET A 195 -12.65 14.40 -13.92
C MET A 195 -13.97 14.89 -13.35
N LYS A 196 -15.09 14.62 -14.01
CA LYS A 196 -16.40 15.15 -13.58
C LYS A 196 -17.50 14.11 -13.76
N GLN A 197 -18.34 13.94 -12.75
CA GLN A 197 -19.58 13.17 -12.87
C GLN A 197 -20.56 13.88 -13.83
N ILE A 198 -21.12 13.11 -14.78
CA ILE A 198 -22.14 13.59 -15.73
C ILE A 198 -23.52 12.99 -15.40
N GLY A 199 -23.57 11.68 -15.23
CA GLY A 199 -24.81 10.96 -14.96
C GLY A 199 -25.02 10.64 -13.48
N ASP A 200 -26.26 10.34 -13.10
CA ASP A 200 -26.60 9.86 -11.77
C ASP A 200 -26.09 8.42 -11.55
N PRO A 201 -25.75 8.04 -10.31
CA PRO A 201 -25.34 6.67 -10.01
C PRO A 201 -26.50 5.70 -10.16
N VAL A 202 -26.25 4.57 -10.82
CA VAL A 202 -27.17 3.46 -10.99
C VAL A 202 -26.68 2.27 -10.19
N ILE A 203 -27.56 1.67 -9.37
CA ILE A 203 -27.23 0.42 -8.67
C ILE A 203 -27.13 -0.71 -9.71
N VAL A 204 -25.97 -1.36 -9.77
CA VAL A 204 -25.68 -2.44 -10.71
C VAL A 204 -25.58 -3.81 -10.03
N PHE A 205 -25.41 -3.81 -8.72
CA PHE A 205 -25.35 -5.01 -7.89
C PHE A 205 -25.79 -4.71 -6.46
N ASP A 206 -26.55 -5.64 -5.86
CA ASP A 206 -26.93 -5.62 -4.45
C ASP A 206 -26.75 -7.04 -3.89
N GLY A 207 -25.74 -7.21 -3.04
CA GLY A 207 -25.43 -8.47 -2.36
C GLY A 207 -26.12 -8.63 -1.00
N ASN A 208 -26.93 -7.65 -0.57
CA ASN A 208 -27.61 -7.73 0.72
C ASN A 208 -28.61 -8.91 0.77
N GLY A 209 -28.61 -9.64 1.89
CA GLY A 209 -29.46 -10.81 2.06
C GLY A 209 -29.00 -12.06 1.31
N THR A 210 -27.82 -12.02 0.67
CA THR A 210 -27.20 -13.15 -0.04
C THR A 210 -25.87 -13.56 0.58
N GLU A 211 -25.24 -14.61 0.05
CA GLU A 211 -23.87 -15.00 0.42
C GLU A 211 -22.83 -13.98 -0.06
N ASP A 212 -23.18 -13.13 -1.03
CA ASP A 212 -22.33 -12.09 -1.59
C ASP A 212 -22.46 -10.75 -0.83
N ARG A 213 -22.92 -10.82 0.42
CA ARG A 213 -22.89 -9.67 1.35
C ARG A 213 -21.47 -9.12 1.47
N THR A 214 -21.34 -7.88 1.88
CA THR A 214 -20.05 -7.16 1.93
C THR A 214 -19.32 -7.11 0.58
N ALA A 215 -20.10 -7.07 -0.53
CA ALA A 215 -19.54 -6.80 -1.85
C ALA A 215 -18.96 -5.37 -1.87
N GLU A 216 -17.66 -5.28 -2.14
CA GLU A 216 -16.86 -4.05 -2.14
C GLU A 216 -15.68 -4.20 -3.11
N GLY A 217 -14.75 -3.25 -3.20
CA GLY A 217 -13.54 -3.39 -4.01
C GLY A 217 -13.75 -3.62 -5.51
N PRO A 218 -14.79 -3.05 -6.18
CA PRO A 218 -15.04 -3.34 -7.57
C PRO A 218 -13.90 -2.82 -8.45
N LYS A 219 -13.42 -3.67 -9.38
CA LYS A 219 -12.49 -3.29 -10.45
C LYS A 219 -13.18 -3.47 -11.79
N PHE A 220 -13.17 -2.42 -12.62
CA PHE A 220 -13.97 -2.32 -13.83
C PHE A 220 -13.12 -2.51 -15.07
N TYR A 221 -13.55 -3.42 -15.95
CA TYR A 221 -12.85 -3.78 -17.19
C TYR A 221 -13.81 -3.96 -18.35
N LYS A 222 -13.28 -3.92 -19.58
CA LYS A 222 -13.98 -4.33 -20.80
C LYS A 222 -13.14 -5.35 -21.56
N ARG A 223 -13.76 -6.47 -21.96
CA ARG A 223 -13.12 -7.53 -22.74
C ARG A 223 -14.15 -8.30 -23.55
N ASP A 224 -13.82 -8.57 -24.79
CA ASP A 224 -14.64 -9.38 -25.73
C ASP A 224 -16.10 -8.88 -25.82
N GLY A 225 -16.27 -7.56 -25.80
CA GLY A 225 -17.56 -6.90 -25.86
C GLY A 225 -18.44 -7.09 -24.62
N TRP A 226 -17.82 -7.45 -23.46
CA TRP A 226 -18.45 -7.51 -22.16
C TRP A 226 -17.83 -6.49 -21.22
N TYR A 227 -18.66 -5.86 -20.41
CA TYR A 227 -18.25 -5.13 -19.21
C TYR A 227 -18.09 -6.11 -18.06
N TRP A 228 -16.96 -6.06 -17.39
CA TRP A 228 -16.61 -6.94 -16.30
C TRP A 228 -16.39 -6.13 -15.02
N ILE A 229 -17.01 -6.55 -13.93
CA ILE A 229 -16.69 -6.06 -12.58
C ILE A 229 -16.12 -7.23 -11.81
N MET A 230 -14.86 -7.10 -11.37
CA MET A 230 -14.21 -8.04 -10.46
C MET A 230 -14.37 -7.46 -9.05
N CYS A 231 -14.99 -8.20 -8.14
CA CYS A 231 -15.37 -7.68 -6.82
C CYS A 231 -15.31 -8.80 -5.79
N PRO A 232 -14.65 -8.60 -4.65
CA PRO A 232 -14.75 -9.51 -3.52
C PRO A 232 -16.09 -9.37 -2.82
N ALA A 233 -16.54 -10.46 -2.17
CA ALA A 233 -17.74 -10.52 -1.35
C ALA A 233 -17.57 -11.53 -0.21
N GLY A 234 -18.51 -11.57 0.74
CA GLY A 234 -18.49 -12.50 1.88
C GLY A 234 -17.66 -12.02 3.07
N GLY A 235 -16.94 -10.89 2.93
CA GLY A 235 -16.07 -10.30 3.96
C GLY A 235 -14.65 -10.87 3.97
N VAL A 236 -13.71 -10.05 4.44
CA VAL A 236 -12.27 -10.33 4.40
C VAL A 236 -11.85 -11.70 4.99
N PRO A 237 -12.37 -12.15 6.16
CA PRO A 237 -11.88 -13.38 6.78
C PRO A 237 -12.28 -14.67 6.05
N VAL A 238 -13.40 -14.65 5.32
CA VAL A 238 -14.01 -15.87 4.74
C VAL A 238 -14.57 -15.66 3.34
N GLY A 239 -14.30 -14.51 2.74
CA GLY A 239 -14.89 -14.11 1.47
C GLY A 239 -14.36 -14.86 0.25
N HIS A 240 -14.80 -14.39 -0.89
CA HIS A 240 -14.49 -14.96 -2.20
C HIS A 240 -14.46 -13.83 -3.24
N GLN A 241 -13.86 -14.12 -4.40
CA GLN A 241 -13.84 -13.21 -5.54
C GLN A 241 -15.00 -13.54 -6.49
N LEU A 242 -15.78 -12.52 -6.82
CA LEU A 242 -16.78 -12.56 -7.89
C LEU A 242 -16.20 -12.00 -9.18
N ALA A 243 -16.60 -12.58 -10.31
CA ALA A 243 -16.58 -11.96 -11.62
C ALA A 243 -18.02 -11.70 -12.04
N MET A 244 -18.33 -10.48 -12.40
CA MET A 244 -19.64 -10.07 -12.92
C MET A 244 -19.50 -9.55 -14.33
N ARG A 245 -20.45 -9.88 -15.23
CA ARG A 245 -20.40 -9.39 -16.61
C ARG A 245 -21.76 -8.93 -17.13
N SER A 246 -21.73 -7.95 -18.02
CA SER A 246 -22.91 -7.43 -18.70
C SER A 246 -22.56 -6.94 -20.11
N LYS A 247 -23.57 -6.77 -20.97
CA LYS A 247 -23.44 -6.10 -22.28
C LYS A 247 -23.61 -4.59 -22.19
N SER A 248 -23.98 -4.08 -21.01
CA SER A 248 -24.11 -2.64 -20.72
C SER A 248 -23.34 -2.29 -19.45
N PRO A 249 -22.72 -1.10 -19.37
CA PRO A 249 -22.04 -0.67 -18.15
C PRO A 249 -23.01 -0.57 -16.94
N TYR A 250 -24.29 -0.43 -17.21
CA TYR A 250 -25.36 -0.32 -16.19
C TYR A 250 -26.08 -1.65 -15.89
N GLY A 251 -25.55 -2.76 -16.44
CA GLY A 251 -26.17 -4.08 -16.21
C GLY A 251 -27.35 -4.39 -17.15
N PRO A 252 -28.19 -5.41 -16.82
CA PRO A 252 -28.00 -6.29 -15.67
C PRO A 252 -26.73 -7.14 -15.75
N TYR A 253 -26.12 -7.41 -14.61
CA TYR A 253 -24.90 -8.23 -14.49
C TYR A 253 -25.25 -9.66 -14.09
N GLU A 254 -24.65 -10.63 -14.80
CA GLU A 254 -24.53 -12.02 -14.34
C GLU A 254 -23.31 -12.09 -13.42
N SER A 255 -23.37 -12.79 -12.30
CA SER A 255 -22.25 -12.95 -11.37
C SER A 255 -21.87 -14.40 -11.17
N LYS A 256 -20.58 -14.67 -10.95
CA LYS A 256 -20.03 -15.97 -10.60
C LYS A 256 -18.86 -15.84 -9.62
N ARG A 257 -18.81 -16.76 -8.65
CA ARG A 257 -17.65 -16.93 -7.79
C ARG A 257 -16.52 -17.60 -8.57
N VAL A 258 -15.33 -16.99 -8.58
CA VAL A 258 -14.20 -17.40 -9.44
C VAL A 258 -12.94 -17.73 -8.66
N LEU A 259 -12.84 -17.30 -7.40
CA LEU A 259 -11.75 -17.63 -6.47
C LEU A 259 -12.31 -17.67 -5.04
N ALA A 260 -11.92 -18.66 -4.26
CA ALA A 260 -12.26 -18.79 -2.86
C ALA A 260 -11.13 -19.49 -2.09
N ILE A 261 -11.18 -19.49 -0.76
CA ILE A 261 -10.15 -20.10 0.10
C ILE A 261 -9.84 -21.57 -0.28
N GLY A 262 -10.87 -22.32 -0.73
CA GLY A 262 -10.72 -23.72 -1.10
C GLY A 262 -10.21 -24.59 0.06
N LYS A 263 -9.09 -25.29 -0.16
CA LYS A 263 -8.41 -26.15 0.84
C LYS A 263 -7.11 -25.53 1.35
N THR A 264 -6.95 -24.21 1.22
CA THR A 264 -5.76 -23.47 1.66
C THR A 264 -6.03 -22.77 3.00
N ASP A 265 -4.96 -22.30 3.65
CA ASP A 265 -5.04 -21.44 4.83
C ASP A 265 -5.06 -19.93 4.46
N VAL A 266 -5.18 -19.63 3.15
CA VAL A 266 -5.27 -18.25 2.66
C VAL A 266 -6.70 -17.80 2.87
N ASN A 267 -6.92 -16.95 3.86
CA ASN A 267 -8.25 -16.40 4.14
C ASN A 267 -8.79 -15.65 2.92
N GLY A 268 -10.09 -15.46 2.87
CA GLY A 268 -10.82 -15.08 1.67
C GLY A 268 -10.07 -14.11 0.76
N PRO A 269 -9.80 -14.51 -0.50
CA PRO A 269 -9.15 -13.61 -1.46
C PRO A 269 -9.99 -12.36 -1.59
N HIS A 270 -9.35 -11.20 -1.43
CA HIS A 270 -10.06 -9.94 -1.31
C HIS A 270 -9.35 -8.86 -2.08
N GLN A 271 -10.09 -8.04 -2.77
CA GLN A 271 -9.67 -6.91 -3.61
C GLN A 271 -8.38 -7.13 -4.41
N GLY A 272 -8.43 -6.87 -5.70
CA GLY A 272 -7.26 -7.02 -6.52
C GLY A 272 -7.47 -6.59 -7.97
N GLY A 273 -6.40 -6.63 -8.74
CA GLY A 273 -6.38 -6.24 -10.13
C GLY A 273 -6.19 -7.42 -11.08
N TRP A 274 -6.90 -7.39 -12.22
CA TRP A 274 -6.75 -8.32 -13.31
C TRP A 274 -5.83 -7.74 -14.40
N VAL A 275 -4.89 -8.55 -14.86
CA VAL A 275 -3.91 -8.21 -15.90
C VAL A 275 -4.01 -9.19 -17.04
N HIS A 276 -4.08 -8.67 -18.27
CA HIS A 276 -3.94 -9.42 -19.50
C HIS A 276 -2.56 -9.17 -20.12
N LEU A 277 -1.79 -10.24 -20.37
CA LEU A 277 -0.45 -10.16 -20.92
C LEU A 277 -0.44 -10.21 -22.46
N LYS A 278 0.60 -9.66 -23.08
CA LYS A 278 0.84 -9.81 -24.53
C LYS A 278 0.94 -11.28 -24.99
N SER A 279 1.32 -12.20 -24.11
CA SER A 279 1.34 -13.65 -24.37
C SER A 279 -0.05 -14.27 -24.48
N GLY A 280 -1.10 -13.54 -24.12
CA GLY A 280 -2.47 -14.04 -24.00
C GLY A 280 -2.81 -14.67 -22.66
N GLU A 281 -1.87 -14.72 -21.72
CA GLU A 281 -2.13 -15.14 -20.35
C GLU A 281 -2.86 -14.05 -19.56
N ASP A 282 -3.71 -14.49 -18.63
CA ASP A 282 -4.40 -13.64 -17.67
C ASP A 282 -3.92 -13.96 -16.27
N TRP A 283 -3.76 -12.90 -15.45
CA TRP A 283 -3.28 -12.98 -14.09
C TRP A 283 -4.12 -12.09 -13.17
N PHE A 284 -4.25 -12.48 -11.91
CA PHE A 284 -4.99 -11.73 -10.90
C PHE A 284 -4.15 -11.53 -9.65
N LEU A 285 -4.02 -10.29 -9.20
CA LEU A 285 -3.40 -9.96 -7.91
C LEU A 285 -4.51 -9.70 -6.91
N HIS A 286 -4.36 -10.20 -5.68
CA HIS A 286 -5.27 -9.93 -4.58
C HIS A 286 -4.50 -9.89 -3.26
N PHE A 287 -5.13 -9.50 -2.17
CA PHE A 287 -4.49 -9.60 -0.88
C PHE A 287 -5.02 -10.77 -0.03
N GLN A 288 -4.16 -11.24 0.86
CA GLN A 288 -4.49 -12.02 2.04
C GLN A 288 -4.37 -11.12 3.27
N ASP A 289 -5.37 -11.14 4.14
CA ASP A 289 -5.31 -10.47 5.43
C ASP A 289 -4.57 -11.33 6.46
N LYS A 290 -3.45 -10.84 6.96
CA LYS A 290 -2.66 -11.44 8.04
C LYS A 290 -2.82 -10.66 9.35
N GLU A 291 -4.00 -10.14 9.61
CA GLU A 291 -4.37 -9.44 10.85
C GLU A 291 -3.40 -8.29 11.19
N ALA A 292 -2.76 -8.33 12.36
CA ALA A 292 -1.84 -7.28 12.81
C ALA A 292 -0.61 -7.11 11.91
N TYR A 293 -0.23 -8.13 11.15
CA TYR A 293 0.87 -8.03 10.19
C TYR A 293 0.53 -7.14 9.01
N GLY A 294 -0.73 -7.16 8.57
CA GLY A 294 -1.22 -6.42 7.42
C GLY A 294 -1.69 -7.31 6.28
N ARG A 295 -1.85 -6.72 5.11
CA ARG A 295 -2.43 -7.37 3.92
C ARG A 295 -1.36 -7.59 2.86
N VAL A 296 -0.96 -8.85 2.68
CA VAL A 296 0.10 -9.27 1.76
C VAL A 296 -0.48 -9.62 0.38
N VAL A 297 0.30 -9.38 -0.68
CA VAL A 297 -0.17 -9.49 -2.07
C VAL A 297 0.14 -10.86 -2.66
N TRP A 298 -0.88 -11.50 -3.21
CA TRP A 298 -0.84 -12.79 -3.89
C TRP A 298 -1.00 -12.60 -5.40
N LEU A 299 -0.43 -13.51 -6.18
CA LEU A 299 -0.55 -13.56 -7.64
C LEU A 299 -1.15 -14.91 -8.06
N GLU A 300 -2.24 -14.87 -8.81
CA GLU A 300 -2.97 -16.05 -9.26
C GLU A 300 -2.98 -16.14 -10.79
N PRO A 301 -2.74 -17.33 -11.38
CA PRO A 301 -3.03 -17.56 -12.79
C PRO A 301 -4.54 -17.53 -13.01
N VAL A 302 -4.97 -17.02 -14.16
CA VAL A 302 -6.38 -17.02 -14.58
C VAL A 302 -6.55 -17.88 -15.81
N THR A 303 -7.44 -18.86 -15.74
CA THR A 303 -7.85 -19.68 -16.88
C THR A 303 -9.31 -19.40 -17.23
N TRP A 304 -9.72 -19.68 -18.46
CA TRP A 304 -11.09 -19.45 -18.90
C TRP A 304 -11.83 -20.77 -19.09
N LYS A 305 -13.00 -20.91 -18.47
CA LYS A 305 -13.91 -22.04 -18.64
C LYS A 305 -15.33 -21.53 -18.88
N ASP A 306 -15.97 -22.03 -19.92
CA ASP A 306 -17.33 -21.64 -20.29
C ASP A 306 -17.50 -20.11 -20.40
N ASN A 307 -16.47 -19.42 -20.95
CA ASN A 307 -16.37 -17.96 -21.07
C ASN A 307 -16.42 -17.21 -19.70
N TRP A 308 -15.95 -17.85 -18.63
CA TRP A 308 -15.77 -17.24 -17.31
C TRP A 308 -14.33 -17.42 -16.83
N PRO A 309 -13.76 -16.42 -16.12
CA PRO A 309 -12.46 -16.59 -15.52
C PRO A 309 -12.53 -17.56 -14.34
N VAL A 310 -11.48 -18.35 -14.18
CA VAL A 310 -11.22 -19.18 -13.00
C VAL A 310 -9.83 -18.79 -12.50
N MET A 311 -9.76 -18.23 -11.32
CA MET A 311 -8.53 -17.71 -10.72
C MET A 311 -7.88 -18.74 -9.82
N GLY A 312 -6.54 -18.85 -9.85
CA GLY A 312 -5.80 -19.82 -9.07
C GLY A 312 -5.81 -21.23 -9.65
N GLU A 313 -5.69 -22.22 -8.79
CA GLU A 313 -5.59 -23.64 -9.17
C GLU A 313 -6.73 -24.50 -8.61
N LYS A 314 -6.71 -25.80 -8.98
CA LYS A 314 -7.62 -26.83 -8.43
C LYS A 314 -9.09 -26.42 -8.50
N ALA A 315 -9.49 -25.91 -9.67
CA ALA A 315 -10.86 -25.50 -9.90
C ALA A 315 -11.86 -26.60 -9.53
N THR A 316 -12.66 -26.36 -8.54
CA THR A 316 -13.79 -27.24 -8.14
C THR A 316 -15.09 -26.66 -8.68
N ARG A 317 -16.04 -27.53 -9.00
CA ARG A 317 -17.39 -27.07 -9.33
C ARG A 317 -18.05 -26.55 -8.06
N SER A 318 -18.65 -25.37 -8.12
CA SER A 318 -19.42 -24.85 -6.98
C SER A 318 -20.45 -25.86 -6.51
N PRO A 319 -20.68 -26.02 -5.18
CA PRO A 319 -21.71 -26.90 -4.63
C PRO A 319 -23.10 -26.60 -5.17
N GLU A 320 -23.37 -25.35 -5.56
CA GLU A 320 -24.66 -24.88 -6.05
C GLU A 320 -24.90 -25.14 -7.56
N GLY A 321 -23.94 -25.80 -8.21
CA GLY A 321 -24.05 -26.25 -9.60
C GLY A 321 -23.73 -25.16 -10.63
N GLY A 322 -22.76 -25.43 -11.48
CA GLY A 322 -22.55 -24.70 -12.72
C GLY A 322 -21.24 -23.95 -12.88
N ASN A 323 -20.52 -23.56 -11.81
CA ASN A 323 -19.29 -22.78 -11.93
C ASN A 323 -18.05 -23.50 -11.47
N TYR A 324 -16.95 -23.19 -12.15
CA TYR A 324 -15.62 -23.52 -11.65
C TYR A 324 -15.10 -22.36 -10.81
N CYS A 325 -14.72 -22.66 -9.57
CA CYS A 325 -14.09 -21.75 -8.63
C CYS A 325 -12.68 -22.27 -8.34
N GLY A 326 -11.66 -21.42 -8.49
CA GLY A 326 -10.29 -21.76 -8.13
C GLY A 326 -10.00 -21.51 -6.65
N GLN A 327 -8.78 -21.86 -6.24
CA GLN A 327 -8.21 -21.58 -4.93
C GLN A 327 -6.81 -21.00 -5.09
N PRO A 328 -6.28 -20.25 -4.09
CA PRO A 328 -4.95 -19.65 -4.16
C PRO A 328 -3.83 -20.67 -4.44
N VAL A 329 -2.86 -20.27 -5.27
CA VAL A 329 -1.66 -21.05 -5.53
C VAL A 329 -0.56 -20.72 -4.54
N MET A 330 0.10 -21.71 -3.95
CA MET A 330 1.25 -21.48 -3.07
C MET A 330 2.54 -21.28 -3.88
N LYS A 331 2.72 -22.04 -4.95
CA LYS A 331 3.84 -21.98 -5.88
C LYS A 331 3.34 -22.20 -7.29
N HIS A 332 3.82 -21.41 -8.25
CA HIS A 332 3.43 -21.55 -9.66
C HIS A 332 4.57 -21.14 -10.60
N LYS A 333 4.44 -21.42 -11.88
CA LYS A 333 5.31 -20.88 -12.93
C LYS A 333 5.10 -19.37 -13.00
N LYS A 334 6.18 -18.62 -13.25
CA LYS A 334 6.10 -17.17 -13.47
C LYS A 334 5.28 -16.84 -14.72
N PRO A 335 4.66 -15.65 -14.76
CA PRO A 335 3.99 -15.14 -15.97
C PRO A 335 4.90 -15.17 -17.18
N ASN A 336 4.36 -15.56 -18.33
CA ASN A 336 5.09 -15.52 -19.60
C ASN A 336 5.11 -14.12 -20.18
N VAL A 337 6.12 -13.36 -19.85
CA VAL A 337 6.38 -12.01 -20.38
C VAL A 337 7.41 -12.01 -21.51
N GLY A 338 7.76 -13.19 -22.05
CA GLY A 338 8.69 -13.36 -23.18
C GLY A 338 10.18 -13.18 -22.83
N LYS A 339 10.49 -12.78 -21.59
CA LYS A 339 11.86 -12.52 -21.10
C LYS A 339 11.99 -12.97 -19.64
N THR A 340 13.21 -13.21 -19.21
CA THR A 340 13.53 -13.38 -17.79
C THR A 340 14.09 -12.07 -17.26
N TYR A 341 13.56 -11.63 -16.13
CA TYR A 341 14.02 -10.43 -15.45
C TYR A 341 14.80 -10.81 -14.18
N PRO A 342 15.74 -9.97 -13.76
CA PRO A 342 16.47 -10.17 -12.53
C PRO A 342 15.56 -10.12 -11.31
N ILE A 343 15.98 -10.79 -10.23
CA ILE A 343 15.28 -10.75 -8.96
C ILE A 343 15.34 -9.33 -8.40
N GLN A 344 14.18 -8.79 -8.06
CA GLN A 344 14.02 -7.48 -7.47
C GLN A 344 12.96 -7.51 -6.38
N ASN A 345 13.26 -6.89 -5.23
CA ASN A 345 12.33 -6.75 -4.11
C ASN A 345 12.31 -5.29 -3.62
N PRO A 346 11.24 -4.84 -2.95
CA PRO A 346 11.25 -3.58 -2.23
C PRO A 346 12.42 -3.52 -1.24
N VAL A 347 13.07 -2.37 -1.16
CA VAL A 347 14.20 -2.15 -0.26
C VAL A 347 13.73 -2.14 1.19
N GLU A 348 14.47 -2.80 2.08
CA GLU A 348 14.12 -3.01 3.50
C GLU A 348 15.02 -2.22 4.45
N SER A 349 16.21 -1.81 4.02
CA SER A 349 17.21 -1.15 4.84
C SER A 349 17.63 0.18 4.25
N ASP A 350 18.10 1.11 5.10
CA ASP A 350 18.62 2.40 4.68
C ASP A 350 19.77 2.82 5.59
N GLU A 351 20.92 3.08 4.99
CA GLU A 351 22.09 3.62 5.70
C GLU A 351 22.07 5.15 5.73
N PHE A 352 21.05 5.78 5.13
CA PHE A 352 20.87 7.23 5.03
C PHE A 352 22.09 7.98 4.46
N ASN A 353 22.76 7.36 3.48
CA ASN A 353 23.98 7.89 2.85
C ASN A 353 23.71 9.00 1.82
N THR A 354 22.45 9.30 1.55
CA THR A 354 22.02 10.33 0.61
C THR A 354 21.18 11.41 1.31
N THR A 355 20.99 12.54 0.64
CA THR A 355 20.10 13.60 1.13
C THR A 355 18.63 13.38 0.75
N VAL A 356 18.33 12.26 0.08
CA VAL A 356 16.97 11.85 -0.29
C VAL A 356 16.61 10.64 0.55
N LEU A 357 15.45 10.70 1.19
CA LEU A 357 14.91 9.59 1.98
C LEU A 357 14.57 8.42 1.06
N GLY A 358 14.93 7.20 1.47
CA GLY A 358 14.59 5.99 0.73
C GLY A 358 13.07 5.82 0.57
N LYS A 359 12.66 5.23 -0.56
CA LYS A 359 11.22 5.09 -0.89
C LYS A 359 10.46 4.12 0.02
N GLN A 360 11.13 3.32 0.84
CA GLN A 360 10.50 2.45 1.84
C GLN A 360 9.90 3.23 3.03
N TRP A 361 10.26 4.50 3.19
CA TRP A 361 9.89 5.31 4.35
C TRP A 361 8.63 6.14 4.13
N GLN A 362 7.79 6.17 5.16
CA GLN A 362 6.58 7.00 5.23
C GLN A 362 6.47 7.64 6.62
N TRP A 363 5.88 8.83 6.67
CA TRP A 363 5.53 9.49 7.92
C TRP A 363 4.09 9.14 8.33
N HIS A 364 3.84 9.17 9.62
CA HIS A 364 2.54 8.84 10.21
C HIS A 364 1.47 9.94 10.06
N ALA A 365 1.82 11.06 9.47
CA ALA A 365 0.95 12.19 9.09
C ALA A 365 1.59 12.95 7.94
N ASN A 366 0.92 13.98 7.40
CA ASN A 366 1.53 14.88 6.43
C ASN A 366 2.88 15.38 6.94
N TYR A 367 3.91 15.21 6.10
CA TYR A 367 5.27 15.59 6.44
C TYR A 367 5.38 17.07 6.77
N GLN A 368 6.06 17.37 7.88
CA GLN A 368 6.45 18.71 8.29
C GLN A 368 7.98 18.77 8.39
N GLN A 369 8.58 19.88 7.96
CA GLN A 369 10.04 20.06 8.01
C GLN A 369 10.63 19.86 9.42
N THR A 370 9.81 20.05 10.44
CA THR A 370 10.17 19.82 11.83
C THR A 370 10.19 18.33 12.25
N PHE A 371 9.73 17.39 11.38
CA PHE A 371 9.76 15.96 11.70
C PHE A 371 11.17 15.39 11.60
N GLY A 372 11.87 15.71 10.52
CA GLY A 372 13.22 15.22 10.29
C GLY A 372 13.64 15.33 8.84
N MET A 373 14.92 15.07 8.58
CA MET A 373 15.49 15.08 7.22
C MET A 373 16.74 14.21 7.13
N PRO A 374 17.02 13.61 5.97
CA PRO A 374 18.31 12.97 5.72
C PRO A 374 19.42 14.03 5.76
N SER A 375 20.52 13.70 6.44
CA SER A 375 21.68 14.56 6.57
C SER A 375 22.67 14.28 5.44
N PRO A 376 23.37 15.30 4.89
CA PRO A 376 24.47 15.09 3.96
C PRO A 376 25.67 14.35 4.58
N TYR A 377 25.66 14.11 5.88
CA TYR A 377 26.72 13.42 6.61
C TYR A 377 26.44 11.93 6.85
N GLY A 378 25.46 11.33 6.17
CA GLY A 378 25.19 9.90 6.23
C GLY A 378 24.43 9.46 7.47
N TYR A 379 23.35 10.19 7.84
CA TYR A 379 22.40 9.79 8.87
C TYR A 379 21.06 10.47 8.70
N MET A 380 20.00 9.85 9.18
CA MET A 380 18.68 10.48 9.31
C MET A 380 18.60 11.28 10.61
N ARG A 381 18.19 12.53 10.52
CA ARG A 381 17.88 13.36 11.69
C ARG A 381 16.38 13.40 11.90
N VAL A 382 15.93 12.90 13.05
CA VAL A 382 14.53 13.01 13.49
C VAL A 382 14.50 13.94 14.70
N PHE A 383 13.56 14.88 14.73
CA PHE A 383 13.47 15.86 15.81
C PHE A 383 12.46 15.41 16.85
N CYS A 384 12.81 15.60 18.13
CA CYS A 384 11.88 15.43 19.23
C CYS A 384 10.84 16.57 19.21
N HIS A 385 9.58 16.22 19.24
CA HIS A 385 8.48 17.18 19.32
C HIS A 385 7.94 17.24 20.74
N LYS A 386 7.70 18.46 21.20
CA LYS A 386 6.96 18.66 22.47
C LYS A 386 5.51 18.24 22.22
N GLN A 387 5.07 17.27 22.98
CA GLN A 387 3.69 16.79 22.93
C GLN A 387 2.75 17.73 23.70
N SER A 388 1.46 17.71 23.33
CA SER A 388 0.41 18.43 24.03
C SER A 388 0.21 17.85 25.45
N ALA A 389 -0.41 18.61 26.33
CA ALA A 389 -0.66 18.17 27.70
C ALA A 389 -1.66 16.99 27.81
N ASP A 390 -2.48 16.80 26.77
CA ASP A 390 -3.45 15.73 26.63
C ASP A 390 -2.93 14.51 25.84
N PHE A 391 -1.69 14.56 25.35
CA PHE A 391 -1.02 13.45 24.67
C PHE A 391 -0.98 12.20 25.56
N LYS A 392 -1.46 11.09 25.03
CA LYS A 392 -1.63 9.85 25.81
C LYS A 392 -0.56 8.81 25.53
N ASN A 393 -0.20 8.62 24.25
CA ASN A 393 0.75 7.61 23.85
C ASN A 393 1.21 7.87 22.39
N MET A 394 2.18 7.08 21.89
CA MET A 394 2.77 7.29 20.56
C MET A 394 1.80 7.06 19.37
N TRP A 395 0.60 6.54 19.61
CA TRP A 395 -0.47 6.48 18.60
C TRP A 395 -0.80 7.87 18.05
N GLU A 396 -0.70 8.89 18.86
CA GLU A 396 -0.99 10.29 18.49
C GLU A 396 0.21 11.02 17.86
N ALA A 397 1.40 10.38 17.76
CA ALA A 397 2.61 11.05 17.28
C ALA A 397 2.68 11.04 15.74
N GLY A 398 2.66 12.22 15.12
CA GLY A 398 2.77 12.37 13.66
C GLY A 398 4.18 12.20 13.11
N ASN A 399 5.20 12.44 13.91
CA ASN A 399 6.62 12.41 13.52
C ASN A 399 7.27 11.01 13.65
N LEU A 400 6.50 9.94 13.54
CA LEU A 400 7.03 8.60 13.41
C LEU A 400 7.45 8.35 11.95
N LEU A 401 8.71 7.95 11.74
CA LEU A 401 9.23 7.52 10.46
C LEU A 401 9.09 6.00 10.37
N LEU A 402 8.22 5.53 9.50
CA LEU A 402 7.74 4.17 9.43
C LEU A 402 8.13 3.51 8.12
N GLN A 403 8.33 2.20 8.12
CA GLN A 403 8.32 1.35 6.95
C GLN A 403 7.48 0.11 7.20
N LYS A 404 7.05 -0.54 6.13
CA LYS A 404 6.29 -1.79 6.19
C LYS A 404 7.18 -2.93 6.68
N THR A 405 6.60 -3.85 7.45
CA THR A 405 7.31 -5.08 7.89
C THR A 405 7.62 -5.95 6.67
N PRO A 406 8.87 -6.41 6.49
CA PRO A 406 9.29 -7.08 5.24
C PRO A 406 9.04 -8.60 5.25
N ALA A 407 8.81 -9.21 6.39
CA ALA A 407 8.58 -10.64 6.56
C ALA A 407 7.95 -10.96 7.91
N ASP A 408 7.44 -12.20 8.06
CA ASP A 408 6.84 -12.68 9.31
C ASP A 408 7.85 -12.73 10.46
N ASN A 409 9.13 -12.92 10.12
CA ASN A 409 10.24 -12.95 11.08
C ASN A 409 11.41 -12.15 10.52
N PHE A 410 11.86 -11.17 11.26
CA PHE A 410 13.02 -10.36 10.91
C PHE A 410 13.64 -9.70 12.13
N THR A 411 14.82 -9.15 11.97
CA THR A 411 15.50 -8.35 12.98
C THR A 411 15.73 -6.94 12.45
N ALA A 412 15.20 -5.94 13.15
CA ALA A 412 15.47 -4.53 12.88
C ALA A 412 16.59 -4.03 13.78
N THR A 413 17.60 -3.39 13.18
CA THR A 413 18.73 -2.80 13.92
C THR A 413 18.90 -1.35 13.52
N THR A 414 19.08 -0.46 14.51
CA THR A 414 19.47 0.93 14.25
C THR A 414 20.63 1.35 15.14
N LYS A 415 21.53 2.16 14.58
CA LYS A 415 22.48 2.95 15.32
C LYS A 415 21.84 4.31 15.60
N LEU A 416 21.67 4.64 16.86
CA LEU A 416 21.02 5.86 17.30
C LEU A 416 21.97 6.73 18.12
N ARG A 417 21.96 8.04 17.85
CA ARG A 417 22.48 9.07 18.75
C ARG A 417 21.31 9.94 19.21
N LEU A 418 21.01 9.93 20.50
CA LEU A 418 20.10 10.91 21.08
C LEU A 418 20.88 12.12 21.55
N SER A 419 20.58 13.30 20.96
CA SER A 419 21.13 14.60 21.36
C SER A 419 20.01 15.36 22.06
N ALA A 420 19.94 15.25 23.38
CA ALA A 420 18.84 15.80 24.18
C ALA A 420 19.24 17.13 24.85
N LYS A 421 18.47 18.19 24.55
CA LYS A 421 18.61 19.51 25.19
C LYS A 421 17.72 19.64 26.44
N GLU A 422 16.55 19.00 26.36
CA GLU A 422 15.50 19.11 27.36
C GLU A 422 15.31 17.80 28.11
N GLU A 423 14.78 17.87 29.31
CA GLU A 423 14.37 16.74 30.13
C GLU A 423 13.28 15.91 29.39
N ASN A 424 13.32 14.61 29.58
CA ASN A 424 12.35 13.67 29.00
C ASN A 424 12.33 13.55 27.47
N GLN A 425 13.25 14.15 26.72
CA GLN A 425 13.40 13.86 25.31
C GLN A 425 13.81 12.40 25.10
N TYR A 426 13.17 11.73 24.14
CA TYR A 426 13.45 10.33 23.83
C TYR A 426 13.31 10.05 22.33
N GLY A 427 13.93 8.96 21.90
CA GLY A 427 13.84 8.42 20.54
C GLY A 427 14.38 6.99 20.49
N GLY A 428 13.96 6.22 19.51
CA GLY A 428 14.35 4.82 19.39
C GLY A 428 13.69 4.08 18.26
N LEU A 429 13.55 2.76 18.41
CA LEU A 429 12.82 1.86 17.53
C LEU A 429 11.45 1.54 18.09
N ILE A 430 10.46 1.46 17.20
CA ILE A 430 9.08 1.08 17.53
C ILE A 430 8.56 0.05 16.52
N VAL A 431 7.83 -0.94 17.02
CA VAL A 431 6.91 -1.76 16.21
C VAL A 431 5.52 -1.22 16.50
N MET A 432 4.98 -0.46 15.53
CA MET A 432 3.77 0.32 15.69
C MET A 432 2.52 -0.46 15.28
N GLY A 433 1.49 -0.37 16.08
CA GLY A 433 0.16 -0.91 15.86
C GLY A 433 -0.81 -0.38 16.92
N MET A 434 -2.05 -0.85 16.95
CA MET A 434 -3.01 -0.56 18.04
C MET A 434 -2.47 -1.05 19.40
N ASP A 435 -1.69 -2.12 19.37
CA ASP A 435 -0.75 -2.48 20.42
C ASP A 435 0.65 -2.23 19.88
N TYR A 436 1.54 -1.60 20.63
CA TYR A 436 2.91 -1.36 20.20
C TYR A 436 3.95 -1.63 21.27
N GLN A 437 5.17 -1.85 20.81
CA GLN A 437 6.36 -1.87 21.67
C GLN A 437 7.45 -0.98 21.08
N ALA A 438 8.15 -0.27 21.95
CA ALA A 438 9.29 0.54 21.57
C ALA A 438 10.47 0.29 22.49
N LEU A 439 11.67 0.41 21.94
CA LEU A 439 12.93 0.46 22.66
C LEU A 439 13.54 1.84 22.45
N VAL A 440 13.63 2.64 23.50
CA VAL A 440 14.02 4.04 23.41
C VAL A 440 15.14 4.40 24.36
N LEU A 441 15.96 5.38 23.94
CA LEU A 441 16.80 6.15 24.85
C LEU A 441 16.01 7.37 25.30
N LYS A 442 15.98 7.64 26.61
CA LYS A 442 15.34 8.79 27.22
C LYS A 442 16.30 9.54 28.14
N ARG A 443 16.35 10.86 28.01
CA ARG A 443 17.09 11.70 28.94
C ARG A 443 16.34 11.83 30.27
N VAL A 444 17.03 11.57 31.38
CA VAL A 444 16.53 11.75 32.75
C VAL A 444 17.64 12.41 33.59
N GLY A 445 17.50 13.67 33.92
CA GLY A 445 18.57 14.45 34.53
C GLY A 445 19.82 14.55 33.66
N ASP A 446 20.96 14.19 34.18
CA ASP A 446 22.27 14.16 33.51
C ASP A 446 22.61 12.78 32.92
N GLU A 447 21.64 11.84 32.92
CA GLU A 447 21.82 10.48 32.46
C GLU A 447 20.83 10.14 31.34
N PHE A 448 21.03 8.98 30.72
CA PHE A 448 20.10 8.39 29.76
C PHE A 448 19.61 7.06 30.28
N GLN A 449 18.33 6.81 30.13
CA GLN A 449 17.74 5.51 30.41
C GLN A 449 17.40 4.80 29.06
N LEU A 450 17.84 3.55 28.96
CA LEU A 450 17.29 2.64 27.97
C LEU A 450 15.98 2.11 28.53
N GLN A 451 14.88 2.38 27.85
CA GLN A 451 13.54 2.02 28.28
C GLN A 451 12.86 1.13 27.24
N GLN A 452 12.16 0.11 27.71
CA GLN A 452 11.14 -0.60 26.94
C GLN A 452 9.80 0.04 27.27
N ILE A 453 9.09 0.45 26.22
CA ILE A 453 7.72 0.99 26.31
C ILE A 453 6.78 -0.01 25.66
N THR A 454 5.69 -0.33 26.34
CA THR A 454 4.61 -1.18 25.83
C THR A 454 3.30 -0.43 25.98
N CYS A 455 2.48 -0.43 24.97
CA CYS A 455 1.12 0.12 25.04
C CYS A 455 0.13 -0.89 24.42
N LYS A 456 -0.88 -1.25 25.17
CA LYS A 456 -2.02 -2.04 24.71
C LYS A 456 -3.22 -1.15 24.54
N ASP A 457 -4.03 -1.41 23.50
CA ASP A 457 -5.20 -0.58 23.16
C ASP A 457 -4.80 0.93 23.02
N ALA A 458 -3.68 1.22 22.34
CA ALA A 458 -3.18 2.57 22.16
C ALA A 458 -4.18 3.46 21.41
N ASP A 459 -4.91 2.89 20.47
CA ASP A 459 -6.03 3.49 19.73
C ASP A 459 -7.17 3.98 20.64
N LYS A 460 -7.30 3.40 21.86
CA LYS A 460 -8.27 3.81 22.88
C LYS A 460 -7.68 4.79 23.90
N GLY A 461 -6.49 5.31 23.63
CA GLY A 461 -5.79 6.25 24.50
C GLY A 461 -5.36 5.64 25.83
N LYS A 462 -5.06 4.33 25.88
CA LYS A 462 -4.53 3.69 27.08
C LYS A 462 -3.10 4.16 27.36
N PRO A 463 -2.67 4.20 28.64
CA PRO A 463 -1.34 4.65 29.03
C PRO A 463 -0.26 3.64 28.63
N GLU A 464 0.95 4.14 28.44
CA GLU A 464 2.15 3.36 28.24
C GLU A 464 2.64 2.73 29.54
N GLU A 465 3.09 1.47 29.45
CA GLU A 465 3.86 0.80 30.51
C GLU A 465 5.35 0.95 30.19
N VAL A 466 6.12 1.49 31.14
CA VAL A 466 7.55 1.76 30.95
C VAL A 466 8.37 0.88 31.88
N LYS A 467 9.34 0.17 31.28
CA LYS A 467 10.34 -0.63 32.01
C LYS A 467 11.73 -0.07 31.74
N VAL A 468 12.44 0.40 32.75
CA VAL A 468 13.84 0.81 32.65
C VAL A 468 14.69 -0.45 32.55
N LEU A 469 15.48 -0.58 31.48
CA LEU A 469 16.37 -1.73 31.22
C LEU A 469 17.80 -1.43 31.69
N ALA A 470 18.26 -0.18 31.50
CA ALA A 470 19.60 0.27 31.93
C ALA A 470 19.63 1.79 32.11
N THR A 471 20.58 2.25 32.91
CA THR A 471 20.94 3.66 33.03
C THR A 471 22.35 3.86 32.47
N LEU A 472 22.51 4.83 31.57
CA LEU A 472 23.73 5.11 30.83
C LEU A 472 24.19 6.53 31.14
N LYS A 473 25.49 6.70 31.35
CA LYS A 473 26.05 8.03 31.51
C LYS A 473 26.13 8.76 30.18
N ALA A 474 25.93 10.07 30.19
CA ALA A 474 26.16 10.90 29.02
C ALA A 474 27.63 10.82 28.58
N THR A 475 27.88 10.59 27.29
CA THR A 475 29.25 10.44 26.76
C THR A 475 29.92 11.75 26.48
N GLN A 476 29.16 12.81 26.20
CA GLN A 476 29.71 14.15 25.92
C GLN A 476 28.65 15.23 26.18
N LYS A 477 29.12 16.35 26.74
CA LYS A 477 28.35 17.58 26.87
C LYS A 477 28.79 18.50 25.71
N ASP A 478 27.89 18.89 24.82
CA ASP A 478 28.22 19.80 23.73
C ASP A 478 28.44 21.21 24.27
N LEU A 479 29.69 21.66 24.22
CA LEU A 479 30.12 22.99 24.71
C LEU A 479 30.07 24.06 23.58
N VAL A 480 29.81 23.68 22.37
CA VAL A 480 29.92 24.58 21.17
C VAL A 480 28.63 25.33 20.92
N THR A 481 27.50 24.85 21.40
CA THR A 481 26.20 25.53 21.23
C THR A 481 25.84 26.35 22.47
N TYR A 482 25.16 27.47 22.27
CA TYR A 482 24.67 28.36 23.36
C TYR A 482 23.77 27.62 24.37
N GLN A 483 23.37 26.40 24.10
CA GLN A 483 22.66 25.51 25.03
C GLN A 483 23.39 24.15 25.06
N PRO A 484 23.86 23.70 26.22
CA PRO A 484 24.51 22.39 26.33
C PRO A 484 23.52 21.27 25.99
N ALA A 485 23.92 20.38 25.11
CA ALA A 485 23.21 19.17 24.81
C ALA A 485 23.93 17.93 25.31
N TYR A 486 23.19 16.98 25.84
CA TYR A 486 23.70 15.67 26.27
C TYR A 486 23.58 14.70 25.11
N HIS A 487 24.57 13.83 24.92
CA HIS A 487 24.59 12.82 23.86
C HIS A 487 24.72 11.42 24.46
N CYS A 488 24.00 10.50 23.88
CA CYS A 488 24.16 9.07 24.13
C CYS A 488 24.06 8.32 22.78
N ASP A 489 25.07 7.49 22.51
CA ASP A 489 25.10 6.59 21.35
C ASP A 489 24.68 5.19 21.78
N ALA A 490 23.84 4.54 21.00
CA ALA A 490 23.41 3.17 21.21
C ALA A 490 23.17 2.44 19.91
N TYR A 491 23.32 1.12 19.94
CA TYR A 491 22.78 0.21 18.94
C TYR A 491 21.52 -0.43 19.54
N LEU A 492 20.39 -0.22 18.88
CA LEU A 492 19.12 -0.80 19.27
C LEU A 492 18.76 -1.91 18.29
N GLN A 493 18.36 -3.06 18.80
CA GLN A 493 17.94 -4.20 17.99
C GLN A 493 16.63 -4.77 18.52
N LEU A 494 15.68 -4.95 17.63
CA LEU A 494 14.42 -5.62 17.89
C LEU A 494 14.30 -6.85 16.99
N HIS A 495 14.00 -8.00 17.59
CA HIS A 495 13.57 -9.17 16.87
C HIS A 495 12.04 -9.17 16.81
N VAL A 496 11.50 -9.20 15.59
CA VAL A 496 10.07 -9.18 15.33
C VAL A 496 9.67 -10.55 14.78
N SER A 497 8.66 -11.16 15.41
CA SER A 497 8.11 -12.45 15.00
C SER A 497 6.60 -12.38 15.02
N TYR A 498 5.96 -12.62 13.87
CA TYR A 498 4.52 -12.76 13.77
C TYR A 498 4.12 -14.22 14.06
N ILE A 499 3.36 -14.41 15.13
CA ILE A 499 2.99 -15.77 15.58
C ILE A 499 1.55 -16.13 15.14
N GLY A 500 0.87 -15.24 14.45
CA GLY A 500 -0.57 -15.37 14.15
C GLY A 500 -1.40 -15.21 15.44
N GLY A 501 -2.25 -14.24 15.48
CA GLY A 501 -3.11 -13.99 16.62
C GLY A 501 -4.38 -13.29 16.16
N LYS A 502 -5.49 -13.51 16.82
CA LYS A 502 -6.72 -12.79 16.52
C LYS A 502 -6.49 -11.31 16.83
N SER A 503 -6.28 -10.49 15.82
CA SER A 503 -6.33 -9.05 16.00
C SER A 503 -7.79 -8.68 16.32
N ARG A 504 -7.97 -7.86 17.33
CA ARG A 504 -9.25 -7.16 17.51
C ARG A 504 -9.22 -6.02 16.48
N ARG A 505 -9.82 -6.23 15.33
CA ARG A 505 -10.23 -5.11 14.49
C ARG A 505 -11.45 -4.50 15.15
N GLY A 506 -11.39 -3.23 15.46
CA GLY A 506 -12.58 -2.45 15.68
C GLY A 506 -13.35 -2.38 14.36
N ASP A 507 -14.56 -2.89 14.34
CA ASP A 507 -15.54 -2.76 13.26
C ASP A 507 -15.89 -1.27 13.02
#